data_a21cdc0e594b8d7558b82d9b734650d9
#
_entry.id   a21cdc0e594b8d7558b82d9b734650d9
#
_cell.length_a   1.000
_cell.length_b   1.000
_cell.length_c   1.000
_cell.angle_alpha   90.00
_cell.angle_beta   90.00
_cell.angle_gamma   90.00
#
_symmetry.space_group_name_H-M   'P 1'
#
loop_
_entity.id
_entity.type
_entity.pdbx_description
1 polymer ?
#
loop_
_entity_poly.entity_id
_entity_poly.type
_entity_poly.pdbx_seq_one_letter_code
_entity_poly.pdbx_strand_id
1 'polypeptide(L)'
;MSNQNNPENQELSIELSEEVAEGIYSNLAIITHSNTEFVLDFIRIMPGVPKAKVKSRIVLTPEHAKRLLGALQDNISRFESQNGAIATSKDIPFPLNFGGPTGEA
;
A
#
# COMPACT_ATOMS: atom_id res chain seq x y z
N MET A 1 -7.17 -16.80 -33.99
CA MET A 1 -7.18 -16.70 -33.49
C MET A 1 -7.34 -17.10 -32.68
N SER A 2 -7.40 -17.26 -32.36
CA SER A 2 -7.38 -17.52 -31.79
C SER A 2 -7.18 -18.11 -30.71
N ASN A 3 -6.54 -18.04 -30.03
CA ASN A 3 -6.17 -18.50 -28.78
C ASN A 3 -6.79 -17.83 -27.66
N GLN A 4 -7.93 -17.31 -27.86
CA GLN A 4 -8.51 -16.54 -26.81
C GLN A 4 -8.93 -17.35 -25.65
N ASN A 5 -9.10 -18.64 -25.82
CA ASN A 5 -9.46 -19.49 -24.70
C ASN A 5 -8.28 -20.02 -23.95
N ASN A 6 -7.08 -19.67 -24.37
CA ASN A 6 -5.89 -20.12 -23.68
C ASN A 6 -5.59 -19.13 -22.56
N PRO A 7 -5.55 -19.56 -21.30
CA PRO A 7 -5.35 -18.61 -20.21
C PRO A 7 -4.10 -17.77 -20.37
N GLU A 8 -3.07 -18.30 -20.98
CA GLU A 8 -1.86 -17.55 -21.13
C GLU A 8 -1.98 -16.42 -22.11
N ASN A 9 -2.97 -16.48 -22.98
CA ASN A 9 -3.14 -15.45 -23.99
C ASN A 9 -4.33 -14.56 -23.76
N GLN A 10 -4.99 -14.71 -22.65
CA GLN A 10 -6.12 -13.86 -22.36
C GLN A 10 -5.63 -12.51 -21.93
N GLU A 11 -6.32 -11.49 -22.37
CA GLU A 11 -6.02 -10.16 -21.93
C GLU A 11 -6.75 -9.88 -20.65
N LEU A 12 -6.08 -9.21 -19.74
CA LEU A 12 -6.67 -8.81 -18.48
C LEU A 12 -7.21 -7.41 -18.64
N SER A 13 -8.48 -7.24 -18.35
CA SER A 13 -9.11 -5.94 -18.42
C SER A 13 -9.27 -5.41 -17.01
N ILE A 14 -8.74 -4.23 -16.77
CA ILE A 14 -8.75 -3.63 -15.44
C ILE A 14 -9.65 -2.42 -15.48
N GLU A 15 -10.63 -2.39 -14.56
CA GLU A 15 -11.56 -1.28 -14.47
C GLU A 15 -11.26 -0.42 -13.27
N LEU A 16 -11.47 0.88 -13.42
CA LEU A 16 -11.34 1.83 -12.35
C LEU A 16 -12.66 2.59 -12.25
N SER A 17 -13.41 2.32 -11.19
CA SER A 17 -14.68 3.01 -10.99
C SER A 17 -14.44 4.45 -10.60
N GLU A 18 -15.46 5.27 -10.79
CA GLU A 18 -15.34 6.69 -10.44
C GLU A 18 -15.10 6.87 -8.95
N GLU A 19 -15.74 6.05 -8.14
CA GLU A 19 -15.57 6.17 -6.70
C GLU A 19 -14.15 5.85 -6.28
N VAL A 20 -13.60 4.79 -6.84
CA VAL A 20 -12.26 4.38 -6.47
C VAL A 20 -11.23 5.32 -7.07
N ALA A 21 -11.54 5.92 -8.20
CA ALA A 21 -10.61 6.81 -8.89
C ALA A 21 -10.28 8.06 -8.07
N GLU A 22 -11.16 8.45 -7.14
CA GLU A 22 -10.87 9.59 -6.29
C GLU A 22 -9.65 9.36 -5.41
N GLY A 23 -9.41 8.10 -5.09
CA GLY A 23 -8.28 7.77 -4.25
C GLY A 23 -8.53 8.05 -2.77
N ILE A 24 -7.62 7.55 -1.97
CA ILE A 24 -7.66 7.75 -0.53
C ILE A 24 -6.30 8.26 -0.12
N TYR A 25 -6.27 9.44 0.50
CA TYR A 25 -5.02 9.99 0.97
C TYR A 25 -4.57 9.27 2.23
N SER A 26 -3.29 8.90 2.28
CA SER A 26 -2.72 8.25 3.43
C SER A 26 -1.33 8.79 3.66
N ASN A 27 -0.98 9.05 4.90
CA ASN A 27 0.36 9.49 5.24
C ASN A 27 1.03 8.60 6.27
N LEU A 28 0.47 7.43 6.52
CA LEU A 28 1.10 6.43 7.37
C LEU A 28 0.60 5.06 6.94
N ALA A 29 1.49 4.10 6.88
CA ALA A 29 1.09 2.72 6.62
C ALA A 29 1.67 1.84 7.71
N ILE A 30 0.86 0.96 8.26
CA ILE A 30 1.30 -0.02 9.23
C ILE A 30 1.13 -1.38 8.57
N ILE A 31 2.19 -2.17 8.60
CA ILE A 31 2.21 -3.45 7.92
C ILE A 31 2.41 -4.54 8.94
N THR A 32 1.52 -5.51 8.94
CA THR A 32 1.64 -6.70 9.78
C THR A 32 1.53 -7.92 8.89
N HIS A 33 1.89 -9.08 9.43
CA HIS A 33 1.83 -10.29 8.63
C HIS A 33 1.66 -11.51 9.50
N SER A 34 1.13 -12.55 8.88
CA SER A 34 1.18 -13.91 9.39
C SER A 34 2.01 -14.72 8.40
N ASN A 35 1.98 -16.04 8.55
CA ASN A 35 2.73 -16.86 7.60
C ASN A 35 1.99 -17.03 6.27
N THR A 36 0.79 -16.50 6.15
CA THR A 36 0.03 -16.66 4.91
C THR A 36 -0.37 -15.34 4.27
N GLU A 37 -0.33 -14.22 5.01
CA GLU A 37 -0.85 -12.96 4.49
C GLU A 37 -0.08 -11.78 5.02
N PHE A 38 -0.04 -10.72 4.23
CA PHE A 38 0.41 -9.41 4.67
C PHE A 38 -0.79 -8.49 4.70
N VAL A 39 -0.85 -7.67 5.74
CA VAL A 39 -1.94 -6.71 5.92
C VAL A 39 -1.34 -5.32 5.93
N LEU A 40 -1.79 -4.48 5.00
CA LEU A 40 -1.33 -3.10 4.89
C LEU A 40 -2.48 -2.20 5.30
N ASP A 41 -2.29 -1.47 6.39
CA ASP A 41 -3.29 -0.52 6.87
C ASP A 41 -2.83 0.88 6.55
N PHE A 42 -3.60 1.56 5.73
CA PHE A 42 -3.29 2.92 5.31
C PHE A 42 -4.06 3.89 6.15
N ILE A 43 -3.35 4.82 6.77
CA ILE A 43 -3.88 5.67 7.82
C ILE A 43 -3.67 7.12 7.42
N ARG A 44 -4.65 7.94 7.76
CA ARG A 44 -4.52 9.38 7.57
C ARG A 44 -4.45 10.04 8.92
N ILE A 45 -3.35 10.75 9.15
CA ILE A 45 -3.15 11.50 10.37
C ILE A 45 -3.40 12.96 10.06
N MET A 46 -4.26 13.59 10.84
CA MET A 46 -4.60 14.99 10.62
C MET A 46 -4.31 15.80 11.86
N PRO A 47 -3.74 16.99 11.70
CA PRO A 47 -3.50 17.86 12.86
C PRO A 47 -4.80 18.17 13.58
N GLY A 48 -4.74 18.18 14.90
CA GLY A 48 -5.89 18.51 15.71
C GLY A 48 -6.89 17.40 15.88
N VAL A 49 -6.67 16.26 15.25
CA VAL A 49 -7.56 15.12 15.39
C VAL A 49 -6.84 14.08 16.25
N PRO A 50 -7.35 13.82 17.46
CA PRO A 50 -6.59 12.98 18.40
C PRO A 50 -6.50 11.52 18.01
N LYS A 51 -7.40 11.04 17.18
CA LYS A 51 -7.34 9.66 16.73
C LYS A 51 -7.20 9.60 15.25
N ALA A 52 -6.19 8.87 14.78
CA ALA A 52 -6.04 8.59 13.37
C ALA A 52 -6.81 7.33 13.05
N LYS A 53 -7.39 7.31 11.87
CA LYS A 53 -8.23 6.18 11.46
C LYS A 53 -7.57 5.44 10.32
N VAL A 54 -7.74 4.13 10.33
CA VAL A 54 -7.38 3.32 9.18
C VAL A 54 -8.40 3.61 8.09
N LYS A 55 -7.92 4.14 6.98
CA LYS A 55 -8.78 4.50 5.87
C LYS A 55 -8.97 3.34 4.91
N SER A 56 -8.02 2.45 4.84
CA SER A 56 -8.10 1.32 3.94
C SER A 56 -7.19 0.21 4.43
N ARG A 57 -7.67 -1.01 4.38
CA ARG A 57 -6.88 -2.18 4.73
C ARG A 57 -6.80 -3.08 3.51
N ILE A 58 -5.60 -3.40 3.10
CA ILE A 58 -5.36 -4.26 1.95
C ILE A 58 -4.64 -5.51 2.42
N VAL A 59 -5.14 -6.67 2.02
CA VAL A 59 -4.55 -7.95 2.39
C VAL A 59 -3.92 -8.53 1.14
N LEU A 60 -2.67 -8.94 1.26
CA LEU A 60 -1.90 -9.46 0.15
C LEU A 60 -1.35 -10.83 0.48
N THR A 61 -1.17 -11.65 -0.56
CA THR A 61 -0.37 -12.86 -0.41
C THR A 61 1.09 -12.45 -0.22
N PRO A 62 1.90 -13.30 0.42
CA PRO A 62 3.32 -12.98 0.55
C PRO A 62 4.01 -12.75 -0.78
N GLU A 63 3.67 -13.54 -1.77
CA GLU A 63 4.28 -13.36 -3.09
C GLU A 63 3.94 -11.99 -3.66
N HIS A 64 2.69 -11.58 -3.54
CA HIS A 64 2.30 -10.29 -4.08
C HIS A 64 2.91 -9.14 -3.29
N ALA A 65 3.06 -9.31 -1.97
CA ALA A 65 3.71 -8.29 -1.17
C ALA A 65 5.13 -8.06 -1.66
N LYS A 66 5.82 -9.13 -2.03
CA LYS A 66 7.19 -9.01 -2.53
C LYS A 66 7.22 -8.32 -3.89
N ARG A 67 6.24 -8.63 -4.73
CA ARG A 67 6.16 -7.94 -6.03
C ARG A 67 5.84 -6.46 -5.86
N LEU A 68 4.98 -6.15 -4.91
CA LEU A 68 4.65 -4.75 -4.64
C LEU A 68 5.89 -3.99 -4.20
N LEU A 69 6.69 -4.59 -3.34
CA LEU A 69 7.92 -3.96 -2.90
C LEU A 69 8.80 -3.61 -4.09
N GLY A 70 9.00 -4.56 -4.99
CA GLY A 70 9.84 -4.29 -6.16
C GLY A 70 9.28 -3.22 -7.06
N ALA A 71 7.97 -3.26 -7.30
CA ALA A 71 7.35 -2.25 -8.15
C ALA A 71 7.42 -0.86 -7.52
N LEU A 72 7.25 -0.79 -6.21
CA LEU A 72 7.32 0.50 -5.53
C LEU A 72 8.75 1.03 -5.56
N GLN A 73 9.74 0.18 -5.31
CA GLN A 73 11.14 0.60 -5.39
C GLN A 73 11.47 1.15 -6.77
N ASP A 74 10.99 0.49 -7.80
CA ASP A 74 11.25 0.90 -9.16
C ASP A 74 10.65 2.26 -9.45
N ASN A 75 9.44 2.48 -9.00
CA ASN A 75 8.78 3.77 -9.19
C ASN A 75 9.45 4.88 -8.41
N ILE A 76 9.86 4.59 -7.18
CA ILE A 76 10.58 5.57 -6.38
C ILE A 76 11.89 5.94 -7.08
N SER A 77 12.60 4.96 -7.60
CA SER A 77 13.85 5.21 -8.30
C SER A 77 13.65 6.15 -9.48
N ARG A 78 12.60 5.90 -10.26
CA ARG A 78 12.33 6.76 -11.40
C ARG A 78 11.94 8.16 -10.97
N PHE A 79 11.16 8.28 -9.90
CA PHE A 79 10.80 9.58 -9.39
C PHE A 79 12.06 10.35 -8.96
N GLU A 80 12.94 9.68 -8.23
CA GLU A 80 14.13 10.34 -7.70
C GLU A 80 15.11 10.73 -8.80
N SER A 81 15.15 9.98 -9.89
CA SER A 81 16.05 10.35 -10.96
C SER A 81 15.56 11.61 -11.68
N GLN A 82 14.29 11.91 -11.61
CA GLN A 82 13.74 13.09 -12.26
C GLN A 82 13.59 14.27 -11.32
N ASN A 83 13.39 14.02 -10.05
CA ASN A 83 13.01 15.07 -9.11
C ASN A 83 13.95 15.19 -7.93
N GLY A 84 14.98 14.36 -7.86
CA GLY A 84 15.90 14.38 -6.73
C GLY A 84 15.47 13.44 -5.62
N ALA A 85 16.37 13.19 -4.72
CA ALA A 85 16.16 12.23 -3.66
C ALA A 85 15.02 12.65 -2.75
N ILE A 86 14.25 11.68 -2.33
CA ILE A 86 13.17 11.92 -1.38
C ILE A 86 13.78 11.92 0.01
N ALA A 87 13.59 12.99 0.74
CA ALA A 87 14.08 13.07 2.11
C ALA A 87 13.08 12.43 3.04
N THR A 88 13.55 11.57 3.92
CA THR A 88 12.69 10.91 4.88
C THR A 88 13.24 11.13 6.29
N SER A 89 12.33 11.16 7.24
CA SER A 89 12.70 11.17 8.65
C SER A 89 12.51 9.76 9.18
N LYS A 90 13.50 9.29 9.92
CA LYS A 90 13.36 7.96 10.49
C LYS A 90 12.47 7.94 11.69
N ASP A 91 12.27 9.07 12.31
CA ASP A 91 11.49 9.13 13.53
C ASP A 91 10.06 9.48 13.23
N ILE A 92 9.17 8.77 13.87
CA ILE A 92 7.77 9.13 13.82
C ILE A 92 7.54 10.18 14.88
N PRO A 93 6.96 11.33 14.53
CA PRO A 93 6.89 12.47 15.45
C PRO A 93 5.92 12.29 16.62
N PHE A 94 5.29 11.14 16.74
CA PHE A 94 4.35 10.87 17.81
C PHE A 94 4.37 9.38 18.09
N PRO A 95 4.04 8.96 19.28
CA PRO A 95 3.97 7.52 19.57
C PRO A 95 2.78 6.91 18.87
N LEU A 96 2.95 5.70 18.42
CA LEU A 96 1.87 4.96 17.81
C LEU A 96 1.24 4.05 18.84
N ASN A 97 -0.08 4.05 18.88
CA ASN A 97 -0.82 3.15 19.72
C ASN A 97 -1.85 2.47 18.84
N PHE A 98 -1.57 1.24 18.50
CA PHE A 98 -2.41 0.51 17.60
C PHE A 98 -3.42 -0.22 18.44
N GLY A 99 -4.52 0.27 18.66
CA GLY A 99 -5.49 -0.15 19.63
C GLY A 99 -5.92 -1.58 19.68
N GLY A 100 -5.48 -2.45 18.92
CA GLY A 100 -5.89 -3.85 18.97
C GLY A 100 -4.92 -4.67 19.78
N PRO A 101 -5.32 -5.87 20.13
CA PRO A 101 -4.43 -6.71 20.92
C PRO A 101 -3.29 -7.24 20.14
N THR A 102 -3.30 -7.17 18.86
CA THR A 102 -2.27 -7.74 18.13
C THR A 102 -1.34 -6.81 17.57
N GLY A 103 -1.42 -5.67 17.67
CA GLY A 103 -0.69 -4.68 16.96
C GLY A 103 0.74 -4.89 16.67
N GLU A 104 1.30 -5.98 16.94
CA GLU A 104 2.66 -6.09 16.64
C GLU A 104 2.88 -6.64 15.31
N ALA A 105 3.88 -6.27 14.69
CA ALA A 105 4.14 -6.71 13.34
C ALA A 105 5.09 -7.86 13.31
#